data_450ef9eb29d4133504fb41ae3f93452a
#
_entry.id   450ef9eb29d4133504fb41ae3f93452a
#
_cell.length_a   1.000
_cell.length_b   1.000
_cell.length_c   1.000
_cell.angle_alpha   90.00
_cell.angle_beta   90.00
_cell.angle_gamma   90.00
#
_symmetry.space_group_name_H-M   'P 1'
#
loop_
_entity.id
_entity.type
_entity.pdbx_description
1 polymer ?
#
loop_
_entity_poly.entity_id
_entity_poly.type
_entity_poly.pdbx_seq_one_letter_code
_entity_poly.pdbx_strand_id
1 'polypeptide(L)'
;MVALVRMRTSGTIRFGGCHKRARERNVLEIVPMTLREANAFVEQNHRHHGATVGHKFSIGLSDGEKIVGVAIVGRPVSRHLDDGWTLEVNRLCTDGTRNACSMLYAAAWRAARAMGYKRVVTYILDTENGASLRAAGWKCV
;
A
#
# COMPACT_ATOMS: atom_id res chain seq x y z
N MET A 1 8.70 16.03 10.23
CA MET A 1 7.23 16.07 10.42
C MET A 1 6.62 14.90 9.70
N VAL A 2 5.72 14.27 10.31
CA VAL A 2 5.16 13.01 9.81
C VAL A 2 3.74 13.29 9.32
N ALA A 3 3.47 13.05 8.03
CA ALA A 3 2.13 13.22 7.48
C ALA A 3 1.27 11.98 7.75
N LEU A 4 0.22 12.14 8.50
CA LEU A 4 -0.80 11.13 8.74
C LEU A 4 -1.85 11.21 7.64
N VAL A 5 -2.09 10.12 6.92
CA VAL A 5 -3.04 10.12 5.80
C VAL A 5 -4.25 9.25 6.13
N ARG A 6 -5.44 9.81 6.01
CA ARG A 6 -6.72 9.15 6.32
C ARG A 6 -7.58 9.03 5.07
N MET A 7 -8.13 7.85 4.80
CA MET A 7 -9.21 7.69 3.83
C MET A 7 -10.59 7.75 4.50
N ARG A 8 -11.50 8.52 3.92
CA ARG A 8 -12.92 8.48 4.25
C ARG A 8 -13.70 7.66 3.23
N THR A 9 -14.63 6.89 3.73
CA THR A 9 -15.62 6.20 2.90
C THR A 9 -16.65 7.19 2.40
N SER A 10 -16.60 7.56 1.13
CA SER A 10 -17.78 7.96 0.37
C SER A 10 -17.45 7.97 -1.12
N GLY A 11 -18.17 7.21 -1.89
CA GLY A 11 -18.13 7.24 -3.35
C GLY A 11 -18.32 5.86 -3.98
N THR A 12 -19.50 5.64 -4.51
CA THR A 12 -19.80 4.52 -5.39
C THR A 12 -18.93 4.61 -6.64
N ILE A 13 -18.05 3.65 -6.83
CA ILE A 13 -17.27 3.56 -8.08
C ILE A 13 -18.18 2.92 -9.14
N ARG A 14 -18.54 3.69 -10.16
CA ARG A 14 -19.16 3.15 -11.37
C ARG A 14 -18.08 2.57 -12.27
N PHE A 15 -18.16 1.28 -12.54
CA PHE A 15 -17.37 0.64 -13.59
C PHE A 15 -18.00 0.97 -14.95
N GLY A 16 -17.37 1.86 -15.70
CA GLY A 16 -17.65 2.07 -17.11
C GLY A 16 -16.79 1.13 -17.94
N GLY A 17 -17.38 0.11 -18.53
CA GLY A 17 -16.67 -0.78 -19.45
C GLY A 17 -16.31 -0.06 -20.74
N CYS A 18 -15.05 -0.07 -21.10
CA CYS A 18 -14.60 0.26 -22.46
C CYS A 18 -13.68 -0.85 -22.95
N HIS A 19 -14.18 -1.67 -23.86
CA HIS A 19 -13.41 -2.64 -24.59
C HIS A 19 -12.58 -1.94 -25.67
N LYS A 20 -11.30 -1.70 -25.42
CA LYS A 20 -10.31 -1.48 -26.48
C LYS A 20 -9.26 -2.57 -26.38
N ARG A 21 -9.06 -3.26 -27.53
CA ARG A 21 -8.07 -4.31 -27.70
C ARG A 21 -6.73 -3.89 -27.11
N ALA A 22 -6.28 -4.64 -26.11
CA ALA A 22 -5.02 -4.42 -25.44
C ALA A 22 -3.87 -4.91 -26.32
N ARG A 23 -2.92 -4.01 -26.62
CA ARG A 23 -1.52 -4.42 -26.71
C ARG A 23 -1.16 -5.06 -25.36
N GLU A 24 -0.44 -6.18 -25.37
CA GLU A 24 0.11 -6.83 -24.18
C GLU A 24 0.92 -5.80 -23.38
N ARG A 25 0.22 -5.08 -22.53
CA ARG A 25 0.85 -4.31 -21.46
C ARG A 25 0.95 -5.28 -20.31
N ASN A 26 2.12 -5.48 -19.77
CA ASN A 26 2.31 -6.14 -18.49
C ASN A 26 1.34 -5.51 -17.50
N VAL A 27 0.26 -6.22 -17.20
CA VAL A 27 -0.79 -5.72 -16.31
C VAL A 27 -0.29 -5.92 -14.89
N LEU A 28 -0.19 -4.83 -14.13
CA LEU A 28 0.15 -4.91 -12.72
C LEU A 28 -1.01 -5.52 -11.95
N GLU A 29 -0.73 -6.55 -11.17
CA GLU A 29 -1.72 -7.28 -10.37
C GLU A 29 -1.31 -7.35 -8.91
N ILE A 30 -2.29 -7.16 -8.03
CA ILE A 30 -2.11 -7.38 -6.59
C ILE A 30 -2.14 -8.89 -6.34
N VAL A 31 -1.15 -9.37 -5.62
CA VAL A 31 -0.99 -10.78 -5.25
C VAL A 31 -0.85 -10.93 -3.74
N PRO A 32 -1.32 -12.06 -3.17
CA PRO A 32 -1.09 -12.35 -1.76
C PRO A 32 0.40 -12.58 -1.49
N MET A 33 0.84 -12.25 -0.30
CA MET A 33 2.23 -12.35 0.09
C MET A 33 2.38 -12.69 1.57
N THR A 34 3.34 -13.55 1.87
CA THR A 34 3.72 -13.81 3.27
C THR A 34 4.60 -12.68 3.79
N LEU A 35 4.64 -12.52 5.11
CA LEU A 35 5.53 -11.54 5.73
C LEU A 35 7.00 -11.81 5.38
N ARG A 36 7.39 -13.08 5.32
CA ARG A 36 8.76 -13.49 4.97
C ARG A 36 9.14 -13.04 3.56
N GLU A 37 8.27 -13.25 2.58
CA GLU A 37 8.48 -12.81 1.20
C GLU A 37 8.54 -11.29 1.09
N ALA A 38 7.63 -10.60 1.77
CA ALA A 38 7.61 -9.13 1.78
C ALA A 38 8.87 -8.55 2.42
N ASN A 39 9.32 -9.09 3.54
CA ASN A 39 10.56 -8.68 4.19
C ASN A 39 11.78 -8.94 3.31
N ALA A 40 11.83 -10.05 2.60
CA ALA A 40 12.92 -10.35 1.67
C ALA A 40 12.99 -9.29 0.55
N PHE A 41 11.85 -8.88 0.00
CA PHE A 41 11.79 -7.81 -1.00
C PHE A 41 12.25 -6.46 -0.42
N VAL A 42 11.83 -6.12 0.78
CA VAL A 42 12.22 -4.87 1.46
C VAL A 42 13.73 -4.85 1.70
N GLU A 43 14.33 -5.92 2.15
CA GLU A 43 15.77 -6.02 2.37
C GLU A 43 16.59 -5.83 1.08
N GLN A 44 16.09 -6.32 -0.04
CA GLN A 44 16.75 -6.18 -1.34
C GLN A 44 16.64 -4.77 -1.93
N ASN A 45 15.55 -4.05 -1.67
CA ASN A 45 15.21 -2.80 -2.36
C ASN A 45 15.19 -1.56 -1.47
N HIS A 46 15.22 -1.72 -0.15
CA HIS A 46 15.14 -0.61 0.80
C HIS A 46 16.43 -0.44 1.58
N ARG A 47 17.10 0.69 1.38
CA ARG A 47 18.41 0.97 2.03
C ARG A 47 18.29 1.42 3.49
N HIS A 48 17.12 1.87 3.93
CA HIS A 48 16.95 2.62 5.17
C HIS A 48 16.05 1.94 6.22
N HIS A 49 15.35 0.86 5.88
CA HIS A 49 14.45 0.17 6.79
C HIS A 49 14.67 -1.33 6.75
N GLY A 50 14.87 -1.92 7.90
CA GLY A 50 14.97 -3.37 8.07
C GLY A 50 13.62 -4.07 7.98
N ALA A 51 13.66 -5.39 8.11
CA ALA A 51 12.48 -6.24 8.18
C ALA A 51 11.54 -5.84 9.32
N THR A 52 10.25 -6.05 9.13
CA THR A 52 9.25 -5.92 10.20
C THR A 52 9.11 -7.24 10.96
N VAL A 53 8.86 -7.15 12.26
CA VAL A 53 8.72 -8.33 13.14
C VAL A 53 7.36 -8.99 13.01
N GLY A 54 6.31 -8.22 12.66
CA GLY A 54 4.96 -8.72 12.52
C GLY A 54 4.11 -7.90 11.57
N HIS A 55 2.96 -8.44 11.18
CA HIS A 55 1.98 -7.77 10.34
C HIS A 55 0.56 -8.26 10.64
N LYS A 56 -0.42 -7.55 10.08
CA LYS A 56 -1.78 -8.05 9.93
C LYS A 56 -1.93 -8.76 8.58
N PHE A 57 -1.42 -8.15 7.53
CA PHE A 57 -1.31 -8.75 6.21
C PHE A 57 -0.19 -8.08 5.39
N SER A 58 0.27 -8.77 4.37
CA SER A 58 1.17 -8.24 3.36
C SER A 58 0.61 -8.49 1.98
N ILE A 59 0.86 -7.56 1.07
CA ILE A 59 0.46 -7.67 -0.33
C ILE A 59 1.65 -7.39 -1.23
N GLY A 60 1.67 -8.05 -2.36
CA GLY A 60 2.63 -7.83 -3.42
C GLY A 60 1.97 -7.24 -4.66
N LEU A 61 2.78 -6.65 -5.50
CA LEU A 61 2.41 -6.20 -6.84
C LEU A 61 3.29 -6.92 -7.85
N SER A 62 2.68 -7.62 -8.79
CA SER A 62 3.35 -8.37 -9.85
C SER A 62 3.13 -7.71 -11.20
N ASP A 63 4.14 -7.74 -12.06
CA ASP A 63 4.02 -7.36 -13.48
C ASP A 63 3.70 -8.55 -14.39
N GLY A 64 3.42 -9.72 -13.82
CA GLY A 64 3.20 -10.98 -14.51
C GLY A 64 4.43 -11.89 -14.59
N GLU A 65 5.63 -11.35 -14.37
CA GLU A 65 6.89 -12.10 -14.38
C GLU A 65 7.56 -12.10 -13.01
N LYS A 66 7.52 -10.97 -12.31
CA LYS A 66 8.19 -10.78 -11.02
C LYS A 66 7.38 -9.88 -10.10
N ILE A 67 7.72 -9.89 -8.84
CA ILE A 67 7.23 -8.90 -7.86
C ILE A 67 7.97 -7.59 -8.05
N VAL A 68 7.22 -6.51 -8.22
CA VAL A 68 7.75 -5.15 -8.43
C VAL A 68 7.54 -4.25 -7.22
N GLY A 69 6.74 -4.67 -6.26
CA GLY A 69 6.52 -3.93 -5.04
C GLY A 69 5.80 -4.74 -3.98
N VAL A 70 5.93 -4.30 -2.74
CA VAL A 70 5.28 -4.90 -1.58
C VAL A 70 4.76 -3.83 -0.63
N ALA A 71 3.70 -4.14 0.08
CA ALA A 71 3.23 -3.37 1.22
C ALA A 71 3.02 -4.30 2.42
N ILE A 72 3.54 -3.90 3.57
CA ILE A 72 3.36 -4.60 4.85
C ILE A 72 2.48 -3.72 5.72
N VAL A 73 1.34 -4.25 6.11
CA VAL A 73 0.33 -3.54 6.89
C VAL A 73 0.17 -4.22 8.24
N GLY A 74 0.25 -3.44 9.29
CA GLY A 74 0.19 -3.94 10.65
C GLY A 74 -0.46 -2.96 11.61
N ARG A 75 -0.26 -3.21 12.90
CA ARG A 75 -0.73 -2.31 13.97
C ARG A 75 0.03 -0.99 13.90
N PRO A 76 -0.62 0.14 14.24
CA PRO A 76 0.08 1.40 14.35
C PRO A 76 1.23 1.34 15.35
N VAL A 77 2.36 1.94 15.01
CA VAL A 77 3.50 2.09 15.93
C VAL A 77 3.15 3.04 17.05
N SER A 78 2.38 4.08 16.75
CA SER A 78 1.87 5.01 17.76
C SER A 78 0.77 4.36 18.59
N ARG A 79 0.97 4.28 19.90
CA ARG A 79 -0.03 3.76 20.86
C ARG A 79 -1.34 4.53 20.82
N HIS A 80 -1.30 5.82 20.53
CA HIS A 80 -2.49 6.68 20.44
C HIS A 80 -3.39 6.35 19.24
N LEU A 81 -2.83 5.71 18.21
CA LEU A 81 -3.56 5.30 17.02
C LEU A 81 -3.99 3.83 17.06
N ASP A 82 -3.46 3.05 18.00
CA ASP A 82 -3.76 1.62 18.13
C ASP A 82 -5.07 1.39 18.89
N ASP A 83 -6.17 1.78 18.26
CA ASP A 83 -7.54 1.72 18.78
C ASP A 83 -8.31 0.45 18.39
N GLY A 84 -7.67 -0.49 17.71
CA GLY A 84 -8.30 -1.71 17.18
C GLY A 84 -9.01 -1.54 15.84
N TRP A 85 -9.20 -0.31 15.37
CA TRP A 85 -9.88 0.03 14.10
C TRP A 85 -8.96 0.69 13.09
N THR A 86 -7.72 0.93 13.47
CA THR A 86 -6.70 1.59 12.66
C THR A 86 -5.58 0.61 12.35
N LEU A 87 -5.16 0.58 11.10
CA LEU A 87 -3.93 -0.07 10.65
C LEU A 87 -2.93 0.97 10.15
N GLU A 88 -1.68 0.55 10.08
CA GLU A 88 -0.59 1.34 9.53
C GLU A 88 0.10 0.57 8.39
N VAL A 89 0.36 1.26 7.29
CA VAL A 89 1.29 0.74 6.29
C VAL A 89 2.71 0.95 6.84
N ASN A 90 3.24 -0.10 7.46
CA ASN A 90 4.54 -0.05 8.12
C ASN A 90 5.71 0.00 7.14
N ARG A 91 5.55 -0.66 6.01
CA ARG A 91 6.52 -0.66 4.90
C ARG A 91 5.78 -0.65 3.57
N LEU A 92 6.24 0.16 2.66
CA LEU A 92 5.87 0.11 1.26
C LEU A 92 7.14 0.32 0.43
N CYS A 93 7.46 -0.64 -0.39
CA CYS A 93 8.69 -0.66 -1.17
C CYS A 93 8.41 -1.14 -2.59
N THR A 94 8.98 -0.46 -3.57
CA THR A 94 8.86 -0.83 -4.98
C THR A 94 10.23 -0.76 -5.66
N ASP A 95 10.35 -1.35 -6.83
CA ASP A 95 11.53 -1.26 -7.69
C ASP A 95 11.54 0.01 -8.57
N GLY A 96 10.60 0.92 -8.37
CA GLY A 96 10.44 2.13 -9.18
C GLY A 96 9.44 2.00 -10.32
N THR A 97 8.78 0.86 -10.48
CA THR A 97 7.75 0.65 -11.50
C THR A 97 6.65 1.72 -11.38
N ARG A 98 6.28 2.30 -12.51
CA ARG A 98 5.27 3.37 -12.58
C ARG A 98 3.94 2.91 -11.99
N ASN A 99 3.32 3.78 -11.19
CA ASN A 99 2.07 3.55 -10.49
C ASN A 99 2.09 2.47 -9.40
N ALA A 100 3.22 1.80 -9.16
CA ALA A 100 3.31 0.73 -8.18
C ALA A 100 2.94 1.19 -6.76
N CYS A 101 3.47 2.32 -6.31
CA CYS A 101 3.17 2.86 -4.98
C CYS A 101 1.69 3.18 -4.80
N SER A 102 1.07 3.89 -5.74
CA SER A 102 -0.35 4.26 -5.66
C SER A 102 -1.27 3.03 -5.70
N MET A 103 -0.94 2.04 -6.50
CA MET A 103 -1.69 0.78 -6.55
C MET A 103 -1.60 0.01 -5.23
N LEU A 104 -0.43 -0.06 -4.62
CA LEU A 104 -0.24 -0.72 -3.33
C LEU A 104 -0.97 0.01 -2.19
N TYR A 105 -0.91 1.32 -2.14
CA TYR A 105 -1.67 2.10 -1.16
C TYR A 105 -3.18 1.92 -1.30
N ALA A 106 -3.69 1.95 -2.52
CA ALA A 106 -5.11 1.71 -2.79
C ALA A 106 -5.52 0.28 -2.40
N ALA A 107 -4.71 -0.71 -2.73
CA ALA A 107 -4.97 -2.11 -2.37
C ALA A 107 -4.91 -2.35 -0.85
N ALA A 108 -3.96 -1.74 -0.16
CA ALA A 108 -3.87 -1.81 1.30
C ALA A 108 -5.14 -1.29 1.97
N TRP A 109 -5.69 -0.18 1.48
CA TRP A 109 -6.97 0.34 1.97
C TRP A 109 -8.14 -0.60 1.69
N ARG A 110 -8.26 -1.11 0.47
CA ARG A 110 -9.34 -2.05 0.11
C ARG A 110 -9.32 -3.31 0.97
N ALA A 111 -8.13 -3.88 1.20
CA ALA A 111 -7.96 -5.05 2.04
C ALA A 111 -8.32 -4.75 3.51
N ALA A 112 -7.82 -3.66 4.06
CA ALA A 112 -8.11 -3.25 5.43
C ALA A 112 -9.62 -3.00 5.63
N ARG A 113 -10.26 -2.31 4.70
CA ARG A 113 -11.70 -2.06 4.73
C ARG A 113 -12.51 -3.36 4.68
N ALA A 114 -12.14 -4.29 3.82
CA ALA A 114 -12.78 -5.59 3.72
C ALA A 114 -12.66 -6.41 5.00
N MET A 115 -11.58 -6.22 5.77
CA MET A 115 -11.36 -6.83 7.08
C MET A 115 -12.12 -6.11 8.22
N GLY A 116 -12.80 -5.01 7.96
CA GLY A 116 -13.56 -4.24 8.94
C GLY A 116 -12.84 -3.06 9.58
N TYR A 117 -11.62 -2.77 9.19
CA TYR A 117 -10.89 -1.60 9.68
C TYR A 117 -11.49 -0.31 9.14
N LYS A 118 -11.46 0.74 9.94
CA LYS A 118 -12.08 2.04 9.62
C LYS A 118 -11.07 3.07 9.14
N ARG A 119 -9.79 2.82 9.37
CA ARG A 119 -8.73 3.78 9.10
C ARG A 119 -7.42 3.05 8.77
N VAL A 120 -6.72 3.54 7.79
CA VAL A 120 -5.32 3.16 7.52
C VAL A 120 -4.49 4.42 7.51
N VAL A 121 -3.35 4.39 8.15
CA VAL A 121 -2.41 5.50 8.23
C VAL A 121 -1.07 5.10 7.65
N THR A 122 -0.30 6.05 7.22
CA THR A 122 1.10 5.89 6.86
C THR A 122 1.87 7.16 7.14
N TYR A 123 3.18 7.04 7.22
CA TYR A 123 4.08 8.14 7.46
C TYR A 123 5.01 8.30 6.26
N ILE A 124 5.15 9.52 5.77
CA ILE A 124 6.10 9.89 4.73
C ILE A 124 7.04 10.96 5.25
N LEU A 125 8.23 11.04 4.65
CA LEU A 125 9.19 12.09 4.97
C LEU A 125 8.70 13.44 4.42
N ASP A 126 9.06 14.52 5.08
CA ASP A 126 8.73 15.89 4.62
C ASP A 126 9.29 16.21 3.23
N THR A 127 10.36 15.53 2.86
CA THR A 127 10.96 15.64 1.53
C THR A 127 10.16 14.92 0.43
N GLU A 128 9.22 14.05 0.81
CA GLU A 128 8.36 13.33 -0.11
C GLU A 128 7.09 14.13 -0.39
N ASN A 129 6.73 14.29 -1.65
CA ASN A 129 5.57 15.09 -2.04
C ASN A 129 4.22 14.41 -1.84
N GLY A 130 4.20 13.13 -1.44
CA GLY A 130 2.97 12.36 -1.23
C GLY A 130 2.11 12.14 -2.47
N ALA A 131 2.68 12.27 -3.67
CA ALA A 131 1.93 12.15 -4.92
C ALA A 131 1.24 10.78 -5.08
N SER A 132 1.92 9.70 -4.73
CA SER A 132 1.37 8.34 -4.78
C SER A 132 0.19 8.15 -3.84
N LEU A 133 0.24 8.76 -2.66
CA LEU A 133 -0.84 8.75 -1.68
C LEU A 133 -2.06 9.52 -2.19
N ARG A 134 -1.85 10.72 -2.71
CA ARG A 134 -2.95 11.51 -3.31
C ARG A 134 -3.56 10.80 -4.50
N ALA A 135 -2.75 10.19 -5.36
CA ALA A 135 -3.23 9.40 -6.49
C ALA A 135 -4.07 8.18 -6.05
N ALA A 136 -3.77 7.60 -4.89
CA ALA A 136 -4.56 6.54 -4.27
C ALA A 136 -5.79 7.05 -3.48
N GLY A 137 -6.04 8.35 -3.44
CA GLY A 137 -7.17 8.98 -2.74
C GLY A 137 -6.94 9.20 -1.24
N TRP A 138 -5.72 9.10 -0.76
CA TRP A 138 -5.38 9.35 0.64
C TRP A 138 -5.30 10.85 0.92
N LYS A 139 -5.58 11.24 2.14
CA LYS A 139 -5.58 12.63 2.58
C LYS A 139 -4.52 12.86 3.65
N CYS A 140 -3.78 13.94 3.50
CA CYS A 140 -2.90 14.43 4.55
C CYS A 140 -3.74 14.97 5.73
N VAL A 141 -3.34 14.65 6.90
CA VAL A 141 -4.00 15.11 8.15
C VAL A 141 -3.00 15.87 9.00
#